data_a5915f7d4da25067848ad419c2f30ae9
#
_entry.id   a5915f7d4da25067848ad419c2f30ae9
#
_cell.length_a   1.000
_cell.length_b   1.000
_cell.length_c   1.000
_cell.angle_alpha   90.00
_cell.angle_beta   90.00
_cell.angle_gamma   90.00
#
_symmetry.space_group_name_H-M   'P 1'
#
loop_
_entity.id
_entity.type
_entity.pdbx_description
1 polymer ?
#
loop_
_entity_poly.entity_id
_entity_poly.type
_entity_poly.pdbx_seq_one_letter_code
_entity_poly.pdbx_strand_id
1 'polypeptide(L)'
;MRVGHAVLAVAMMAAMGKPVAAEVLDATYRGTMVCDKLPFTSQQMREAIEVTISGRAVRYNHVVRLRNAAVEATAEQGTGTIDGQKINLQGTWKSGNRQYEAKYSGSFVRRSAKLKGTQTWTDGGKTATRACAGAIKRPLKPFLPRDKK
;
A
#
# COMPACT_ATOMS: atom_id res chain seq x y z
N MET A 1 76.43 0.61 -5.63
CA MET A 1 75.39 0.41 -4.60
C MET A 1 74.11 1.15 -5.03
N ARG A 2 73.09 0.41 -5.47
CA ARG A 2 71.74 0.98 -5.82
C ARG A 2 70.73 0.48 -4.80
N VAL A 3 70.23 1.38 -4.02
CA VAL A 3 69.19 1.11 -3.00
C VAL A 3 67.81 1.22 -3.68
N GLY A 4 67.15 0.09 -3.84
CA GLY A 4 65.77 0.07 -4.40
C GLY A 4 64.76 0.36 -3.30
N HIS A 5 63.90 1.38 -3.49
CA HIS A 5 62.79 1.68 -2.63
C HIS A 5 61.56 0.89 -3.11
N ALA A 6 61.10 -0.05 -2.28
CA ALA A 6 59.83 -0.75 -2.51
C ALA A 6 58.69 0.12 -1.96
N VAL A 7 57.82 0.56 -2.84
CA VAL A 7 56.56 1.26 -2.47
C VAL A 7 55.49 0.23 -2.20
N LEU A 8 55.08 0.10 -0.94
CA LEU A 8 53.95 -0.75 -0.53
C LEU A 8 52.67 0.00 -0.81
N ALA A 9 51.88 -0.42 -1.79
CA ALA A 9 50.55 0.10 -2.05
C ALA A 9 49.53 -0.62 -1.14
N VAL A 10 49.03 0.08 -0.14
CA VAL A 10 47.91 -0.40 0.70
C VAL A 10 46.60 -0.16 -0.03
N ALA A 11 45.98 -1.23 -0.55
CA ALA A 11 44.66 -1.18 -1.11
C ALA A 11 43.59 -1.14 0.01
N MET A 12 43.00 0.02 0.27
CA MET A 12 41.82 0.13 1.12
C MET A 12 40.57 -0.41 0.38
N MET A 13 40.17 -1.61 0.72
CA MET A 13 38.85 -2.13 0.30
C MET A 13 37.77 -1.45 1.11
N ALA A 14 37.09 -0.49 0.51
CA ALA A 14 35.84 0.07 1.05
C ALA A 14 34.75 -1.00 0.97
N ALA A 15 34.40 -1.60 2.11
CA ALA A 15 33.26 -2.47 2.23
C ALA A 15 31.99 -1.61 2.07
N MET A 16 31.45 -1.54 0.85
CA MET A 16 30.13 -0.98 0.61
C MET A 16 29.09 -1.90 1.22
N GLY A 17 28.71 -1.65 2.47
CA GLY A 17 27.58 -2.28 3.12
C GLY A 17 26.33 -2.01 2.30
N LYS A 18 25.71 -3.07 1.76
CA LYS A 18 24.41 -2.95 1.09
C LYS A 18 23.41 -2.37 2.10
N PRO A 19 22.61 -1.35 1.74
CA PRO A 19 21.57 -0.87 2.62
C PRO A 19 20.63 -2.02 2.94
N VAL A 20 20.52 -2.37 4.22
CA VAL A 20 19.53 -3.36 4.68
C VAL A 20 18.17 -2.76 4.43
N ALA A 21 17.44 -3.29 3.46
CA ALA A 21 16.08 -2.90 3.20
C ALA A 21 15.27 -3.16 4.47
N ALA A 22 14.55 -2.13 4.95
CA ALA A 22 13.70 -2.28 6.12
C ALA A 22 12.65 -3.36 5.81
N GLU A 23 12.65 -4.43 6.59
CA GLU A 23 11.71 -5.52 6.45
C GLU A 23 10.28 -5.03 6.73
N VAL A 24 9.36 -5.35 5.85
CA VAL A 24 7.95 -5.06 6.07
C VAL A 24 7.42 -6.06 7.08
N LEU A 25 6.96 -5.56 8.20
CA LEU A 25 6.52 -6.41 9.31
C LEU A 25 5.09 -6.90 9.11
N ASP A 26 4.83 -8.13 9.52
CA ASP A 26 3.50 -8.69 9.66
C ASP A 26 2.68 -7.79 10.59
N ALA A 27 1.64 -7.18 10.04
CA ALA A 27 0.77 -6.26 10.76
C ALA A 27 -0.45 -5.86 9.93
N THR A 28 -1.38 -5.20 10.59
CA THR A 28 -2.46 -4.47 9.94
C THR A 28 -2.07 -3.00 9.79
N TYR A 29 -2.13 -2.52 8.56
CA TYR A 29 -1.88 -1.15 8.14
C TYR A 29 -3.21 -0.49 7.81
N ARG A 30 -3.39 0.75 8.23
CA ARG A 30 -4.63 1.51 7.99
C ARG A 30 -4.33 2.84 7.35
N GLY A 31 -5.29 3.30 6.54
CA GLY A 31 -5.14 4.58 5.87
C GLY A 31 -6.37 5.01 5.12
N THR A 32 -6.17 5.88 4.14
CA THR A 32 -7.22 6.44 3.31
C THR A 32 -6.81 6.35 1.85
N MET A 33 -7.75 5.90 1.01
CA MET A 33 -7.67 5.99 -0.44
C MET A 33 -8.53 7.16 -0.92
N VAL A 34 -8.01 7.89 -1.87
CA VAL A 34 -8.71 8.95 -2.59
C VAL A 34 -8.74 8.55 -4.05
N CYS A 35 -9.93 8.43 -4.61
CA CYS A 35 -10.11 8.11 -6.02
C CYS A 35 -10.82 9.25 -6.72
N ASP A 36 -10.41 9.55 -7.94
CA ASP A 36 -11.01 10.60 -8.76
C ASP A 36 -12.50 10.34 -9.02
N LYS A 37 -13.22 11.39 -9.39
CA LYS A 37 -14.61 11.26 -9.81
C LYS A 37 -14.70 10.43 -11.09
N LEU A 38 -15.76 9.64 -11.21
CA LEU A 38 -16.12 8.98 -12.46
C LEU A 38 -16.98 9.91 -13.33
N PRO A 39 -17.05 9.69 -14.65
CA PRO A 39 -17.93 10.49 -15.52
C PRO A 39 -19.39 10.49 -15.11
N PHE A 40 -19.84 9.43 -14.44
CA PHE A 40 -21.20 9.26 -13.96
C PHE A 40 -21.36 9.49 -12.45
N THR A 41 -20.34 10.03 -11.77
CA THR A 41 -20.40 10.44 -10.38
C THR A 41 -19.94 11.89 -10.23
N SER A 42 -20.61 12.66 -9.39
CA SER A 42 -20.29 14.06 -9.20
C SER A 42 -19.12 14.31 -8.27
N GLN A 43 -18.60 13.29 -7.60
CA GLN A 43 -17.67 13.49 -6.49
C GLN A 43 -16.49 12.53 -6.50
N GLN A 44 -15.38 13.04 -5.95
CA GLN A 44 -14.23 12.27 -5.55
C GLN A 44 -14.58 11.37 -4.35
N MET A 45 -14.11 10.15 -4.35
CA MET A 45 -14.27 9.23 -3.23
C MET A 45 -13.06 9.34 -2.30
N ARG A 46 -13.33 9.40 -0.99
CA ARG A 46 -12.30 9.37 0.06
C ARG A 46 -12.76 8.39 1.14
N GLU A 47 -12.18 7.21 1.18
CA GLU A 47 -12.62 6.14 2.08
C GLU A 47 -11.44 5.40 2.74
N ALA A 48 -11.76 4.71 3.83
CA ALA A 48 -10.77 3.96 4.60
C ALA A 48 -10.31 2.71 3.86
N ILE A 49 -9.03 2.41 3.95
CA ILE A 49 -8.43 1.15 3.53
C ILE A 49 -7.69 0.50 4.69
N GLU A 50 -7.84 -0.81 4.82
CA GLU A 50 -7.10 -1.63 5.77
C GLU A 50 -6.38 -2.75 5.01
N VAL A 51 -5.09 -2.91 5.26
CA VAL A 51 -4.22 -3.90 4.62
C VAL A 51 -3.57 -4.75 5.70
N THR A 52 -3.81 -6.06 5.66
CA THR A 52 -3.19 -7.02 6.57
C THR A 52 -2.11 -7.82 5.82
N ILE A 53 -0.91 -7.81 6.37
CA ILE A 53 0.26 -8.54 5.87
C ILE A 53 0.58 -9.67 6.82
N SER A 54 0.76 -10.87 6.27
CA SER A 54 1.20 -12.05 6.98
C SER A 54 2.19 -12.83 6.10
N GLY A 55 3.46 -12.71 6.40
CA GLY A 55 4.54 -13.18 5.53
C GLY A 55 4.47 -12.51 4.16
N ARG A 56 4.33 -13.31 3.10
CA ARG A 56 4.19 -12.80 1.73
C ARG A 56 2.72 -12.60 1.31
N ALA A 57 1.77 -13.07 2.11
CA ALA A 57 0.34 -12.94 1.82
C ALA A 57 -0.16 -11.56 2.27
N VAL A 58 -0.94 -10.95 1.41
CA VAL A 58 -1.58 -9.67 1.67
C VAL A 58 -3.07 -9.79 1.43
N ARG A 59 -3.87 -9.29 2.36
CA ARG A 59 -5.31 -9.10 2.22
C ARG A 59 -5.65 -7.66 2.49
N TYR A 60 -6.67 -7.14 1.82
CA TYR A 60 -7.14 -5.80 2.13
C TYR A 60 -8.65 -5.66 1.99
N ASN A 61 -9.17 -4.67 2.70
CA ASN A 61 -10.55 -4.20 2.63
C ASN A 61 -10.51 -2.69 2.38
N HIS A 62 -11.29 -2.22 1.42
CA HIS A 62 -11.46 -0.81 1.15
C HIS A 62 -12.94 -0.49 1.21
N VAL A 63 -13.33 0.39 2.12
CA VAL A 63 -14.73 0.79 2.31
C VAL A 63 -15.25 1.48 1.06
N VAL A 64 -16.44 1.11 0.62
CA VAL A 64 -17.12 1.73 -0.53
C VAL A 64 -18.46 2.29 -0.05
N ARG A 65 -18.59 3.60 -0.09
CA ARG A 65 -19.84 4.30 0.19
C ARG A 65 -20.39 4.93 -1.08
N LEU A 66 -21.58 4.51 -1.46
CA LEU A 66 -22.32 5.14 -2.53
C LEU A 66 -23.23 6.21 -1.93
N ARG A 67 -23.07 7.46 -2.37
CA ARG A 67 -24.05 8.50 -1.98
C ARG A 67 -25.43 8.13 -2.50
N ASN A 68 -26.46 8.38 -1.68
CA ASN A 68 -27.88 8.13 -1.93
C ASN A 68 -28.33 6.66 -1.93
N ALA A 69 -27.51 5.74 -1.47
CA ALA A 69 -27.97 4.41 -1.17
C ALA A 69 -28.27 4.32 0.32
N ALA A 70 -29.50 3.95 0.70
CA ALA A 70 -29.82 3.42 2.01
C ALA A 70 -29.13 2.06 2.24
N VAL A 71 -28.03 1.81 1.56
CA VAL A 71 -27.27 0.58 1.53
C VAL A 71 -26.12 0.74 2.50
N GLU A 72 -26.00 -0.23 3.38
CA GLU A 72 -24.84 -0.38 4.25
C GLU A 72 -23.54 -0.22 3.46
N ALA A 73 -22.57 0.46 4.08
CA ALA A 73 -21.24 0.57 3.50
C ALA A 73 -20.69 -0.84 3.20
N THR A 74 -20.46 -1.10 1.94
CA THR A 74 -19.88 -2.36 1.50
C THR A 74 -18.36 -2.21 1.41
N ALA A 75 -17.63 -3.30 1.29
CA ALA A 75 -16.19 -3.25 1.18
C ALA A 75 -15.73 -3.93 -0.13
N GLU A 76 -14.82 -3.26 -0.83
CA GLU A 76 -13.95 -3.90 -1.79
C GLU A 76 -13.05 -4.88 -1.02
N GLN A 77 -13.01 -6.10 -1.48
CA GLN A 77 -12.12 -7.12 -0.93
C GLN A 77 -11.06 -7.49 -1.96
N GLY A 78 -9.86 -7.66 -1.47
CA GLY A 78 -8.78 -8.01 -2.36
C GLY A 78 -7.62 -8.69 -1.65
N THR A 79 -6.74 -9.17 -2.49
CA THR A 79 -5.49 -9.82 -2.09
C THR A 79 -4.32 -9.11 -2.75
N GLY A 80 -3.14 -9.49 -2.37
CA GLY A 80 -1.94 -8.96 -2.97
C GLY A 80 -0.69 -9.75 -2.64
N THR A 81 0.41 -9.21 -3.08
CA THR A 81 1.75 -9.74 -2.82
C THR A 81 2.66 -8.65 -2.32
N ILE A 82 3.66 -9.06 -1.55
CA ILE A 82 4.75 -8.21 -1.13
C ILE A 82 6.07 -8.82 -1.58
N ASP A 83 6.93 -8.00 -2.12
CA ASP A 83 8.29 -8.37 -2.55
C ASP A 83 9.26 -7.28 -2.09
N GLY A 84 10.03 -7.59 -1.06
CA GLY A 84 10.83 -6.61 -0.34
C GLY A 84 9.94 -5.48 0.20
N GLN A 85 10.14 -4.28 -0.31
CA GLN A 85 9.33 -3.10 0.05
C GLN A 85 8.16 -2.83 -0.90
N LYS A 86 8.06 -3.55 -2.01
CA LYS A 86 7.01 -3.35 -3.01
C LYS A 86 5.75 -4.13 -2.64
N ILE A 87 4.61 -3.49 -2.75
CA ILE A 87 3.29 -4.10 -2.54
C ILE A 87 2.45 -3.93 -3.81
N ASN A 88 1.78 -5.01 -4.20
CA ASN A 88 0.79 -5.00 -5.27
C ASN A 88 -0.52 -5.58 -4.72
N LEU A 89 -1.61 -4.91 -4.99
CA LEU A 89 -2.95 -5.26 -4.54
C LEU A 89 -3.89 -5.37 -5.74
N GLN A 90 -4.80 -6.33 -5.70
CA GLN A 90 -5.90 -6.44 -6.64
C GLN A 90 -7.16 -6.85 -5.91
N GLY A 91 -8.27 -6.28 -6.29
CA GLY A 91 -9.56 -6.55 -5.66
C GLY A 91 -10.72 -6.25 -6.55
N THR A 92 -11.90 -6.60 -6.04
CA THR A 92 -13.16 -6.41 -6.73
C THR A 92 -14.22 -5.92 -5.75
N TRP A 93 -15.17 -5.23 -6.29
CA TRP A 93 -16.37 -4.82 -5.58
C TRP A 93 -17.60 -4.96 -6.48
N LYS A 94 -18.72 -5.37 -5.91
CA LYS A 94 -19.98 -5.48 -6.62
C LYS A 94 -21.16 -5.14 -5.73
N SER A 95 -22.11 -4.40 -6.27
CA SER A 95 -23.40 -4.12 -5.64
C SER A 95 -24.45 -3.86 -6.70
N GLY A 96 -25.43 -4.75 -6.80
CA GLY A 96 -26.43 -4.72 -7.87
C GLY A 96 -25.78 -4.79 -9.26
N ASN A 97 -26.12 -3.81 -10.10
CA ASN A 97 -25.57 -3.70 -11.48
C ASN A 97 -24.23 -2.96 -11.55
N ARG A 98 -23.71 -2.54 -10.42
CA ARG A 98 -22.45 -1.82 -10.31
C ARG A 98 -21.35 -2.76 -9.85
N GLN A 99 -20.21 -2.69 -10.49
CA GLN A 99 -19.03 -3.44 -10.09
C GLN A 99 -17.76 -2.70 -10.51
N TYR A 100 -16.66 -3.00 -9.87
CA TYR A 100 -15.34 -2.61 -10.37
C TYR A 100 -14.26 -3.62 -10.02
N GLU A 101 -13.19 -3.55 -10.81
CA GLU A 101 -11.91 -4.17 -10.53
C GLU A 101 -10.92 -3.09 -10.13
N ALA A 102 -10.10 -3.39 -9.14
CA ALA A 102 -9.08 -2.49 -8.63
C ALA A 102 -7.69 -3.11 -8.72
N LYS A 103 -6.71 -2.27 -9.04
CA LYS A 103 -5.28 -2.62 -9.01
C LYS A 103 -4.52 -1.46 -8.39
N TYR A 104 -3.80 -1.76 -7.31
CA TYR A 104 -2.97 -0.76 -6.63
C TYR A 104 -1.56 -1.29 -6.47
N SER A 105 -0.59 -0.39 -6.48
CA SER A 105 0.80 -0.69 -6.19
C SER A 105 1.42 0.38 -5.32
N GLY A 106 2.49 0.04 -4.64
CA GLY A 106 3.19 0.99 -3.80
C GLY A 106 4.50 0.46 -3.25
N SER A 107 5.11 1.27 -2.42
CA SER A 107 6.34 0.90 -1.73
C SER A 107 6.29 1.34 -0.28
N PHE A 108 6.78 0.47 0.60
CA PHE A 108 6.96 0.77 2.01
C PHE A 108 8.20 1.60 2.26
N VAL A 109 8.05 2.60 3.11
CA VAL A 109 9.16 3.31 3.74
C VAL A 109 8.93 3.22 5.24
N ARG A 110 9.77 2.42 5.91
CA ARG A 110 9.61 2.12 7.35
C ARG A 110 8.24 1.51 7.65
N ARG A 111 7.34 2.26 8.26
CA ARG A 111 6.03 1.80 8.79
C ARG A 111 4.85 2.28 7.95
N SER A 112 5.08 2.84 6.79
CA SER A 112 4.05 3.40 5.93
C SER A 112 4.31 3.04 4.47
N ALA A 113 3.24 2.99 3.66
CA ALA A 113 3.35 2.89 2.22
C ALA A 113 2.45 3.93 1.55
N LYS A 114 2.91 4.45 0.42
CA LYS A 114 2.07 5.20 -0.51
C LYS A 114 1.58 4.24 -1.57
N LEU A 115 0.29 4.27 -1.84
CA LEU A 115 -0.40 3.44 -2.82
C LEU A 115 -0.88 4.31 -3.99
N LYS A 116 -0.79 3.78 -5.20
CA LYS A 116 -1.36 4.36 -6.41
C LYS A 116 -1.98 3.25 -7.24
N GLY A 117 -3.00 3.56 -8.01
CA GLY A 117 -3.60 2.58 -8.90
C GLY A 117 -4.85 3.07 -9.56
N THR A 118 -5.67 2.13 -10.01
CA THR A 118 -6.88 2.41 -10.76
C THR A 118 -8.03 1.52 -10.31
N GLN A 119 -9.24 2.03 -10.52
CA GLN A 119 -10.48 1.25 -10.46
C GLN A 119 -11.18 1.35 -11.81
N THR A 120 -11.46 0.21 -12.42
CA THR A 120 -12.26 0.13 -13.66
C THR A 120 -13.68 -0.29 -13.32
N TRP A 121 -14.59 0.65 -13.44
CA TRP A 121 -16.00 0.55 -13.07
C TRP A 121 -16.84 0.14 -14.26
N THR A 122 -17.88 -0.66 -13.98
CA THR A 122 -18.99 -0.93 -14.89
C THR A 122 -20.29 -0.62 -14.18
N ASP A 123 -21.14 0.21 -14.78
CA ASP A 123 -22.46 0.62 -14.27
C ASP A 123 -23.45 0.69 -15.43
N GLY A 124 -24.45 -0.19 -15.45
CA GLY A 124 -25.47 -0.20 -16.47
C GLY A 124 -24.92 -0.31 -17.91
N GLY A 125 -23.87 -1.10 -18.12
CA GLY A 125 -23.21 -1.26 -19.43
C GLY A 125 -22.22 -0.16 -19.80
N LYS A 126 -22.07 0.87 -18.98
CA LYS A 126 -21.06 1.92 -19.15
C LYS A 126 -19.80 1.53 -18.38
N THR A 127 -18.64 1.69 -18.98
CA THR A 127 -17.35 1.43 -18.34
C THR A 127 -16.53 2.70 -18.26
N ALA A 128 -15.91 2.93 -17.11
CA ALA A 128 -14.98 4.05 -16.90
C ALA A 128 -13.89 3.67 -15.89
N THR A 129 -12.72 4.20 -16.09
CA THR A 129 -11.56 4.02 -15.20
C THR A 129 -11.23 5.32 -14.49
N ARG A 130 -10.92 5.24 -13.20
CA ARG A 130 -10.44 6.37 -12.41
C ARG A 130 -9.12 6.05 -11.73
N ALA A 131 -8.31 7.07 -11.49
CA ALA A 131 -7.10 6.97 -10.71
C ALA A 131 -7.43 7.01 -9.21
N CYS A 132 -6.66 6.28 -8.42
CA CYS A 132 -6.70 6.27 -6.97
C CYS A 132 -5.29 6.44 -6.39
N ALA A 133 -5.20 7.17 -5.29
CA ALA A 133 -3.97 7.30 -4.53
C ALA A 133 -4.28 7.32 -3.03
N GLY A 134 -3.35 6.82 -2.23
CA GLY A 134 -3.53 6.79 -0.79
C GLY A 134 -2.25 6.53 -0.04
N ALA A 135 -2.38 6.48 1.27
CA ALA A 135 -1.29 6.10 2.15
C ALA A 135 -1.83 5.23 3.28
N ILE A 136 -1.06 4.22 3.63
CA ILE A 136 -1.33 3.34 4.77
C ILE A 136 -0.16 3.40 5.73
N LYS A 137 -0.44 3.24 7.02
CA LYS A 137 0.58 3.18 8.08
C LYS A 137 0.21 2.13 9.12
N ARG A 138 1.21 1.54 9.73
CA ARG A 138 1.01 0.70 10.90
C ARG A 138 0.72 1.58 12.12
N PRO A 139 -0.40 1.39 12.83
CA PRO A 139 -0.68 2.10 14.07
C PRO A 139 0.46 1.91 15.08
N LEU A 140 0.74 2.92 15.86
CA LEU A 140 1.58 2.77 17.05
C LEU A 140 0.81 1.90 18.03
N LYS A 141 1.48 0.94 18.68
CA LYS A 141 0.87 0.28 19.83
C LYS A 141 0.45 1.37 20.83
N PRO A 142 -0.77 1.31 21.40
CA PRO A 142 -1.12 2.23 22.47
C PRO A 142 -0.05 2.14 23.56
N PHE A 143 0.39 3.29 24.04
CA PHE A 143 1.26 3.35 25.19
C PHE A 143 0.45 2.85 26.40
N LEU A 144 0.66 1.61 26.80
CA LEU A 144 0.09 1.14 28.05
C LEU A 144 0.77 1.91 29.19
N PRO A 145 0.01 2.62 30.04
CA PRO A 145 0.58 3.25 31.23
C PRO A 145 1.33 2.18 32.02
N ARG A 146 2.57 2.46 32.40
CA ARG A 146 3.27 1.58 33.35
C ARG A 146 2.45 1.55 34.62
N ASP A 147 1.98 0.38 35.01
CA ASP A 147 1.43 0.19 36.33
C ASP A 147 2.48 0.65 37.34
N LYS A 148 2.16 1.72 38.04
CA LYS A 148 2.97 2.15 39.18
C LYS A 148 2.78 1.11 40.27
N LYS A 149 3.80 0.25 40.43
CA LYS A 149 3.94 -0.57 41.64
C LYS A 149 4.32 0.32 42.81
#